data_00979a6434763fe5990adeac31191017
#
_entry.id   00979a6434763fe5990adeac31191017
#
_cell.length_a   1.000
_cell.length_b   1.000
_cell.length_c   1.000
_cell.angle_alpha   90.00
_cell.angle_beta   90.00
_cell.angle_gamma   90.00
#
_symmetry.space_group_name_H-M   'P 1'
#
loop_
_entity.id
_entity.type
_entity.pdbx_description
1 polymer ?
#
loop_
_entity_poly.entity_id
_entity_poly.type
_entity_poly.pdbx_seq_one_letter_code
_entity_poly.pdbx_strand_id
1 'polypeptide(L)' 'MRARLLIALVALAAAAAAWVIALEALRRTV' A
#
# COMPACT_ATOMS: atom_id res chain seq x y z
N MET A 1 -14.25 -16.32 -11.72
CA MET A 1 -13.58 -15.18 -12.30
C MET A 1 -12.53 -14.63 -11.35
N ARG A 2 -11.38 -14.29 -11.89
CA ARG A 2 -10.24 -13.87 -11.07
C ARG A 2 -10.08 -12.37 -10.96
N ALA A 3 -11.02 -11.62 -11.52
CA ALA A 3 -10.95 -10.16 -11.47
C ALA A 3 -10.91 -9.65 -10.03
N ARG A 4 -11.67 -10.28 -9.15
CA ARG A 4 -11.70 -9.90 -7.74
C ARG A 4 -10.35 -10.15 -7.07
N LEU A 5 -9.70 -11.25 -7.42
CA LEU A 5 -8.39 -11.55 -6.87
C LEU A 5 -7.34 -10.55 -7.35
N LEU A 6 -7.43 -10.14 -8.60
CA LEU A 6 -6.53 -9.12 -9.13
C LEU A 6 -6.72 -7.79 -8.43
N ILE A 7 -7.96 -7.40 -8.23
CA ILE A 7 -8.27 -6.15 -7.54
C ILE A 7 -7.75 -6.21 -6.10
N ALA A 8 -7.92 -7.34 -5.43
CA ALA A 8 -7.45 -7.52 -4.07
C ALA A 8 -5.92 -7.42 -4.00
N LEU A 9 -5.24 -7.99 -4.98
CA LEU A 9 -3.78 -7.92 -5.05
C LEU A 9 -3.30 -6.49 -5.23
N VAL A 10 -3.93 -5.76 -6.14
CA VAL A 10 -3.58 -4.37 -6.39
C VAL A 10 -3.85 -3.52 -5.16
N ALA A 11 -4.97 -3.76 -4.51
CA ALA A 11 -5.31 -3.02 -3.29
C ALA A 11 -4.30 -3.29 -2.18
N LEU A 12 -3.87 -4.53 -2.04
CA LEU A 12 -2.88 -4.89 -1.04
C LEU A 12 -1.53 -4.22 -1.33
N ALA A 13 -1.12 -4.23 -2.59
CA ALA A 13 0.13 -3.59 -2.99
C ALA A 13 0.08 -2.08 -2.75
N ALA A 14 -1.03 -1.45 -3.08
CA ALA A 14 -1.20 -0.03 -2.86
C ALA A 14 -1.17 0.31 -1.37
N ALA A 15 -1.81 -0.51 -0.55
CA ALA A 15 -1.82 -0.31 0.89
C ALA A 15 -0.41 -0.43 1.48
N ALA A 16 0.35 -1.41 1.02
CA ALA A 16 1.72 -1.60 1.48
C ALA A 16 2.60 -0.40 1.11
N ALA A 17 2.46 0.09 -0.11
CA ALA A 17 3.21 1.25 -0.56
C ALA A 17 2.84 2.50 0.25
N ALA A 18 1.56 2.70 0.49
CA ALA A 18 1.10 3.84 1.29
C ALA A 18 1.65 3.77 2.71
N TRP A 19 1.69 2.59 3.28
CA TRP A 19 2.24 2.39 4.62
C TRP A 19 3.72 2.79 4.69
N VAL A 20 4.49 2.36 3.72
CA VAL A 20 5.92 2.69 3.66
C VAL A 20 6.12 4.19 3.53
N ILE A 21 5.34 4.82 2.66
CA ILE A 21 5.42 6.26 2.47
C ILE A 21 5.07 7.00 3.75
N ALA A 22 4.05 6.55 4.46
CA ALA A 22 3.62 7.16 5.72
C ALA A 22 4.73 7.07 6.77
N LEU A 23 5.37 5.92 6.87
CA LEU A 23 6.47 5.73 7.82
C LEU A 23 7.65 6.64 7.49
N GLU A 24 7.99 6.76 6.21
CA GLU A 24 9.09 7.62 5.80
C GLU A 24 8.80 9.10 6.09
N ALA A 25 7.57 9.51 5.84
CA ALA A 25 7.17 10.87 6.14
C ALA A 25 7.30 11.17 7.64
N LEU A 26 6.89 10.22 8.47
CA LEU A 26 7.01 10.37 9.91
C LEU A 26 8.46 10.49 10.34
N ARG A 27 9.32 9.68 9.75
CA ARG A 27 10.75 9.71 10.08
C ARG A 27 11.41 11.01 9.68
N ARG A 28 10.91 11.64 8.63
CA ARG A 28 11.47 12.92 8.19
C ARG A 28 11.08 14.07 9.10
N THR A 29 9.92 13.97 9.72
CA THR A 29 9.45 15.03 10.62
C THR A 29 9.93 14.85 12.05
N VAL A 30 10.34 13.66 12.39
CA VAL A 30 10.92 13.36 13.69
C VAL A 30 12.43 13.31 13.58
#